data_6d6b6f7015b105d225c21de30482ae62
#
_entry.id   6d6b6f7015b105d225c21de30482ae62
#
_cell.length_a   1.000
_cell.length_b   1.000
_cell.length_c   1.000
_cell.angle_alpha   90.00
_cell.angle_beta   90.00
_cell.angle_gamma   90.00
#
_symmetry.space_group_name_H-M   'P 1'
#
loop_
_entity.id
_entity.type
_entity.pdbx_description
1 polymer ?
#
loop_
_entity_poly.entity_id
_entity_poly.type
_entity_poly.pdbx_seq_one_letter_code
_entity_poly.pdbx_strand_id
1 'polypeptide(L)'
;MYDFGINDSVISDIREMVIGMVEKIKKIGSSIGENRFGGMIINLLGVAIGSFIYACGISLFLDPNNLAPGGASGLAIILNRICNIETGTLYFIINVPIMVLGLWKYGIRFIASTFFSILLNSYFTNKLAHLGALTDDLLIATMAGSVLVGVGVAIEFKSRATTGGTDIIVKVLHDKYKHIKTGVIFLLTDIVIVAFSGFVFKDINIIKIGRAHV
;
A
#
# COMPACT_ATOMS: atom_id res chain seq x y z
N MET A 1 -32.71 -8.66 -6.44
CA MET A 1 -32.04 -7.59 -7.19
C MET A 1 -31.45 -6.68 -6.14
N TYR A 2 -30.18 -6.93 -5.78
CA TYR A 2 -29.53 -6.17 -4.70
C TYR A 2 -29.12 -4.81 -5.27
N ASP A 3 -29.76 -3.77 -4.78
CA ASP A 3 -29.36 -2.40 -5.04
C ASP A 3 -28.06 -2.15 -4.31
N PHE A 4 -26.95 -2.18 -5.05
CA PHE A 4 -25.64 -1.80 -4.54
C PHE A 4 -25.67 -0.28 -4.32
N GLY A 5 -26.01 0.16 -3.10
CA GLY A 5 -26.11 1.56 -2.71
C GLY A 5 -24.80 2.36 -2.80
N ILE A 6 -23.98 2.06 -3.77
CA ILE A 6 -22.85 2.90 -4.15
C ILE A 6 -23.44 3.99 -5.04
N ASN A 7 -23.54 5.18 -4.45
CA ASN A 7 -24.04 6.36 -5.16
C ASN A 7 -23.13 6.62 -6.37
N ASP A 8 -23.70 6.40 -7.58
CA ASP A 8 -23.00 6.61 -8.85
C ASP A 8 -22.36 8.00 -8.94
N SER A 9 -22.88 8.99 -8.21
CA SER A 9 -22.30 10.31 -8.09
C SER A 9 -20.94 10.29 -7.40
N VAL A 10 -20.75 9.49 -6.35
CA VAL A 10 -19.48 9.39 -5.61
C VAL A 10 -18.41 8.71 -6.48
N ILE A 11 -18.79 7.69 -7.24
CA ILE A 11 -17.87 7.05 -8.19
C ILE A 11 -17.46 8.02 -9.29
N SER A 12 -18.40 8.80 -9.81
CA SER A 12 -18.14 9.80 -10.84
C SER A 12 -17.22 10.91 -10.30
N ASP A 13 -17.47 11.38 -9.07
CA ASP A 13 -16.66 12.43 -8.43
C ASP A 13 -15.23 11.96 -8.14
N ILE A 14 -15.07 10.72 -7.65
CA ILE A 14 -13.73 10.12 -7.45
C ILE A 14 -13.02 9.94 -8.80
N ARG A 15 -13.72 9.49 -9.83
CA ARG A 15 -13.16 9.33 -11.18
C ARG A 15 -12.72 10.67 -11.77
N GLU A 16 -13.54 11.70 -11.68
CA GLU A 16 -13.24 13.06 -12.16
C GLU A 16 -12.06 13.66 -11.39
N MET A 17 -12.04 13.48 -10.06
CA MET A 17 -10.95 13.94 -9.21
C MET A 17 -9.62 13.25 -9.56
N VAL A 18 -9.63 11.93 -9.76
CA VAL A 18 -8.44 11.15 -10.15
C VAL A 18 -7.96 11.54 -11.55
N ILE A 19 -8.87 11.70 -12.52
CA ILE A 19 -8.55 12.14 -13.88
C ILE A 19 -7.98 13.57 -13.85
N GLY A 20 -8.63 14.49 -13.15
CA GLY A 20 -8.16 15.86 -13.00
C GLY A 20 -6.79 15.98 -12.32
N MET A 21 -6.51 15.13 -11.30
CA MET A 21 -5.18 15.05 -10.69
C MET A 21 -4.13 14.50 -11.68
N VAL A 22 -4.45 13.46 -12.43
CA VAL A 22 -3.53 12.87 -13.42
C VAL A 22 -3.23 13.87 -14.55
N GLU A 23 -4.22 14.59 -15.04
CA GLU A 23 -4.02 15.64 -16.05
C GLU A 23 -3.22 16.82 -15.51
N LYS A 24 -3.47 17.27 -14.28
CA LYS A 24 -2.72 18.33 -13.62
C LYS A 24 -1.26 17.92 -13.41
N ILE A 25 -1.00 16.69 -12.98
CA ILE A 25 0.37 16.13 -12.86
C ILE A 25 1.04 16.06 -14.23
N LYS A 26 0.31 15.65 -15.28
CA LYS A 26 0.82 15.59 -16.67
C LYS A 26 1.15 16.98 -17.23
N LYS A 27 0.30 17.97 -16.96
CA LYS A 27 0.49 19.36 -17.37
C LYS A 27 1.63 20.06 -16.62
N ILE A 28 1.76 19.80 -15.31
CA ILE A 28 2.91 20.24 -14.51
C ILE A 28 4.19 19.54 -15.00
N GLY A 29 4.12 18.25 -15.35
CA GLY A 29 5.22 17.46 -15.87
C GLY A 29 5.76 17.98 -17.21
N SER A 30 4.88 18.40 -18.11
CA SER A 30 5.28 18.96 -19.42
C SER A 30 5.86 20.38 -19.31
N SER A 31 5.45 21.15 -18.30
CA SER A 31 5.91 22.54 -18.10
C SER A 31 7.24 22.65 -17.35
N ILE A 32 7.61 21.62 -16.55
CA ILE A 32 8.80 21.64 -15.67
C ILE A 32 9.89 20.67 -16.17
N GLY A 33 9.58 19.86 -17.21
CA GLY A 33 10.43 18.76 -17.70
C GLY A 33 11.78 19.16 -18.30
N GLU A 34 12.06 20.46 -18.47
CA GLU A 34 13.37 20.93 -18.95
C GLU A 34 14.44 21.09 -17.86
N ASN A 35 14.07 21.09 -16.58
CA ASN A 35 15.02 21.24 -15.49
C ASN A 35 15.08 19.97 -14.61
N ARG A 36 16.29 19.46 -14.36
CA ARG A 36 16.57 18.29 -13.51
C ARG A 36 15.94 18.38 -12.11
N PHE A 37 15.82 19.61 -11.57
CA PHE A 37 15.14 19.91 -10.30
C PHE A 37 13.61 19.79 -10.39
N GLY A 38 13.03 20.24 -11.50
CA GLY A 38 11.58 20.15 -11.71
C GLY A 38 11.07 18.71 -11.75
N GLY A 39 11.80 17.82 -12.44
CA GLY A 39 11.47 16.39 -12.47
C GLY A 39 11.54 15.72 -11.10
N MET A 40 12.44 16.17 -10.23
CA MET A 40 12.53 15.63 -8.85
C MET A 40 11.35 16.07 -8.00
N ILE A 41 10.92 17.34 -8.09
CA ILE A 41 9.75 17.85 -7.35
C ILE A 41 8.47 17.13 -7.80
N ILE A 42 8.28 16.90 -9.10
CA ILE A 42 7.13 16.16 -9.63
C ILE A 42 7.10 14.74 -9.09
N ASN A 43 8.24 14.06 -9.07
CA ASN A 43 8.32 12.71 -8.51
C ASN A 43 7.97 12.70 -7.02
N LEU A 44 8.46 13.65 -6.23
CA LEU A 44 8.14 13.77 -4.80
C LEU A 44 6.65 14.03 -4.56
N LEU A 45 6.03 14.91 -5.35
CA LEU A 45 4.59 15.16 -5.29
C LEU A 45 3.79 13.91 -5.69
N GLY A 46 4.22 13.21 -6.72
CA GLY A 46 3.61 11.95 -7.14
C GLY A 46 3.70 10.89 -6.04
N VAL A 47 4.84 10.76 -5.38
CA VAL A 47 5.01 9.87 -4.23
C VAL A 47 4.05 10.27 -3.11
N ALA A 48 3.95 11.56 -2.75
CA ALA A 48 3.07 12.00 -1.68
C ALA A 48 1.60 11.71 -1.97
N ILE A 49 1.14 11.95 -3.20
CA ILE A 49 -0.23 11.65 -3.63
C ILE A 49 -0.47 10.14 -3.64
N GLY A 50 0.45 9.34 -4.20
CA GLY A 50 0.36 7.89 -4.23
C GLY A 50 0.30 7.29 -2.84
N SER A 51 1.17 7.76 -1.92
CA SER A 51 1.19 7.34 -0.52
C SER A 51 -0.10 7.67 0.22
N PHE A 52 -0.69 8.84 -0.03
CA PHE A 52 -1.96 9.21 0.58
C PHE A 52 -3.10 8.30 0.11
N ILE A 53 -3.22 8.07 -1.21
CA ILE A 53 -4.24 7.17 -1.77
C ILE A 53 -4.05 5.73 -1.28
N TYR A 54 -2.80 5.25 -1.23
CA TYR A 54 -2.46 3.95 -0.68
C TYR A 54 -2.90 3.82 0.78
N ALA A 55 -2.57 4.80 1.61
CA ALA A 55 -2.92 4.82 3.02
C ALA A 55 -4.45 4.88 3.25
N CYS A 56 -5.20 5.58 2.40
CA CYS A 56 -6.67 5.55 2.43
C CYS A 56 -7.20 4.12 2.21
N GLY A 57 -6.66 3.39 1.23
CA GLY A 57 -7.05 2.00 0.98
C GLY A 57 -6.76 1.08 2.17
N ILE A 58 -5.59 1.22 2.78
CA ILE A 58 -5.19 0.43 3.94
C ILE A 58 -6.04 0.79 5.17
N SER A 59 -6.01 2.05 5.59
CA SER A 59 -6.50 2.46 6.91
C SER A 59 -8.02 2.59 7.01
N LEU A 60 -8.71 2.91 5.91
CA LEU A 60 -10.15 3.14 5.93
C LEU A 60 -10.96 1.92 5.48
N PHE A 61 -10.33 0.99 4.74
CA PHE A 61 -11.03 -0.16 4.19
C PHE A 61 -10.44 -1.51 4.64
N LEU A 62 -9.14 -1.73 4.45
CA LEU A 62 -8.55 -3.06 4.64
C LEU A 62 -8.24 -3.37 6.10
N ASP A 63 -7.47 -2.52 6.77
CA ASP A 63 -7.05 -2.74 8.15
C ASP A 63 -8.23 -2.87 9.13
N PRO A 64 -9.23 -1.96 9.16
CA PRO A 64 -10.35 -2.08 10.09
C PRO A 64 -11.16 -3.37 9.90
N ASN A 65 -11.25 -3.85 8.67
CA ASN A 65 -11.96 -5.08 8.31
C ASN A 65 -11.11 -6.36 8.43
N ASN A 66 -9.90 -6.29 8.98
CA ASN A 66 -8.95 -7.41 9.12
C ASN A 66 -8.58 -8.06 7.77
N LEU A 67 -8.52 -7.26 6.71
CA LEU A 67 -8.16 -7.70 5.38
C LEU A 67 -6.67 -7.40 5.14
N ALA A 68 -5.88 -8.43 4.88
CA ALA A 68 -4.45 -8.30 4.58
C ALA A 68 -4.25 -8.37 3.06
N PRO A 69 -3.82 -7.25 2.40
CA PRO A 69 -3.69 -7.20 0.95
C PRO A 69 -2.49 -7.97 0.40
N GLY A 70 -1.69 -8.60 1.24
CA GLY A 70 -0.40 -9.18 0.89
C GLY A 70 0.76 -8.21 1.14
N GLY A 71 1.99 -8.63 0.82
CA GLY A 71 3.18 -7.80 0.97
C GLY A 71 3.50 -7.37 2.41
N ALA A 72 4.33 -6.34 2.55
CA ALA A 72 4.71 -5.80 3.85
C ALA A 72 3.53 -5.17 4.60
N SER A 73 2.58 -4.58 3.88
CA SER A 73 1.36 -4.03 4.49
C SER A 73 0.46 -5.12 5.08
N GLY A 74 0.31 -6.24 4.38
CA GLY A 74 -0.42 -7.40 4.91
C GLY A 74 0.22 -7.94 6.18
N LEU A 75 1.56 -8.07 6.20
CA LEU A 75 2.30 -8.45 7.41
C LEU A 75 2.13 -7.45 8.54
N ALA A 76 2.13 -6.15 8.23
CA ALA A 76 1.93 -5.10 9.23
C ALA A 76 0.54 -5.18 9.88
N ILE A 77 -0.52 -5.40 9.08
CA ILE A 77 -1.88 -5.59 9.59
C ILE A 77 -1.97 -6.83 10.48
N ILE A 78 -1.37 -7.95 10.07
CA ILE A 78 -1.34 -9.17 10.86
C ILE A 78 -0.64 -8.95 12.20
N LEU A 79 0.54 -8.33 12.17
CA LEU A 79 1.32 -8.06 13.38
C LEU A 79 0.65 -7.03 14.29
N ASN A 80 -0.06 -6.05 13.75
CA ASN A 80 -0.86 -5.11 14.54
C ASN A 80 -1.84 -5.86 15.46
N ARG A 81 -2.50 -6.91 14.97
CA ARG A 81 -3.45 -7.71 15.77
C ARG A 81 -2.78 -8.51 16.88
N ILE A 82 -1.52 -8.86 16.73
CA ILE A 82 -0.75 -9.63 17.73
C ILE A 82 -0.09 -8.69 18.73
N CYS A 83 0.55 -7.62 18.26
CA CYS A 83 1.42 -6.76 19.08
C CYS A 83 0.73 -5.50 19.60
N ASN A 84 -0.47 -5.14 19.11
CA ASN A 84 -1.17 -3.89 19.39
C ASN A 84 -0.32 -2.63 19.10
N ILE A 85 0.54 -2.70 18.07
CA ILE A 85 1.32 -1.57 17.55
C ILE A 85 0.65 -1.09 16.28
N GLU A 86 0.59 0.23 16.05
CA GLU A 86 -0.04 0.82 14.86
C GLU A 86 0.49 0.23 13.54
N THR A 87 -0.41 -0.06 12.62
CA THR A 87 -0.12 -0.72 11.34
C THR A 87 0.94 0.04 10.52
N GLY A 88 0.87 1.37 10.47
CA GLY A 88 1.87 2.16 9.76
C GLY A 88 3.25 2.09 10.42
N THR A 89 3.32 2.04 11.75
CA THR A 89 4.58 1.88 12.48
C THR A 89 5.21 0.52 12.20
N LEU A 90 4.42 -0.55 12.23
CA LEU A 90 4.88 -1.90 11.87
C LEU A 90 5.32 -1.98 10.42
N TYR A 91 4.57 -1.35 9.51
CA TYR A 91 4.93 -1.23 8.11
C TYR A 91 6.31 -0.59 7.94
N PHE A 92 6.59 0.50 8.65
CA PHE A 92 7.91 1.13 8.64
C PHE A 92 9.00 0.18 9.14
N ILE A 93 8.80 -0.45 10.31
CA ILE A 93 9.78 -1.36 10.92
C ILE A 93 10.11 -2.54 10.00
N ILE A 94 9.10 -3.16 9.38
CA ILE A 94 9.28 -4.28 8.44
C ILE A 94 10.10 -3.84 7.22
N ASN A 95 9.89 -2.61 6.76
CA ASN A 95 10.57 -2.09 5.57
C ASN A 95 12.03 -1.72 5.82
N VAL A 96 12.45 -1.39 7.05
CA VAL A 96 13.86 -1.02 7.35
C VAL A 96 14.85 -2.08 6.90
N PRO A 97 14.76 -3.35 7.30
CA PRO A 97 15.69 -4.38 6.86
C PRO A 97 15.67 -4.62 5.34
N ILE A 98 14.47 -4.55 4.74
CA ILE A 98 14.31 -4.71 3.28
C ILE A 98 14.98 -3.56 2.53
N MET A 99 14.88 -2.34 3.07
CA MET A 99 15.58 -1.17 2.52
C MET A 99 17.11 -1.30 2.58
N VAL A 100 17.64 -1.85 3.66
CA VAL A 100 19.09 -2.10 3.77
C VAL A 100 19.56 -3.05 2.67
N LEU A 101 18.79 -4.11 2.38
CA LEU A 101 19.06 -5.01 1.25
C LEU A 101 18.96 -4.29 -0.10
N GLY A 102 17.94 -3.45 -0.27
CA GLY A 102 17.76 -2.64 -1.48
C GLY A 102 18.90 -1.62 -1.68
N LEU A 103 19.38 -1.00 -0.62
CA LEU A 103 20.50 -0.06 -0.66
C LEU A 103 21.77 -0.70 -1.22
N TRP A 104 22.03 -1.91 -0.77
CA TRP A 104 23.23 -2.66 -1.20
C TRP A 104 23.19 -3.00 -2.70
N LYS A 105 21.99 -3.23 -3.27
CA LYS A 105 21.84 -3.66 -4.66
C LYS A 105 21.55 -2.53 -5.65
N TYR A 106 20.72 -1.54 -5.28
CA TYR A 106 20.20 -0.51 -6.18
C TYR A 106 20.77 0.89 -5.95
N GLY A 107 21.52 1.08 -4.87
CA GLY A 107 22.18 2.34 -4.55
C GLY A 107 21.26 3.40 -3.94
N ILE A 108 21.87 4.48 -3.48
CA ILE A 108 21.25 5.51 -2.61
C ILE A 108 20.12 6.28 -3.29
N ARG A 109 20.19 6.54 -4.60
CA ARG A 109 19.15 7.33 -5.29
C ARG A 109 17.80 6.63 -5.33
N PHE A 110 17.80 5.30 -5.56
CA PHE A 110 16.59 4.50 -5.55
C PHE A 110 16.02 4.40 -4.14
N ILE A 111 16.89 4.16 -3.16
CA ILE A 111 16.48 4.03 -1.76
C ILE A 111 15.97 5.34 -1.18
N ALA A 112 16.51 6.50 -1.54
CA ALA A 112 16.04 7.77 -1.01
C ALA A 112 14.57 8.06 -1.37
N SER A 113 14.15 7.81 -2.61
CA SER A 113 12.75 7.98 -3.00
C SER A 113 11.84 6.91 -2.38
N THR A 114 12.32 5.68 -2.26
CA THR A 114 11.59 4.59 -1.58
C THR A 114 11.46 4.86 -0.08
N PHE A 115 12.51 5.36 0.57
CA PHE A 115 12.46 5.74 1.98
C PHE A 115 11.42 6.83 2.25
N PHE A 116 11.38 7.84 1.38
CA PHE A 116 10.38 8.90 1.46
C PHE A 116 8.95 8.34 1.29
N SER A 117 8.74 7.43 0.34
CA SER A 117 7.47 6.73 0.15
C SER A 117 7.06 5.94 1.41
N ILE A 118 7.96 5.14 1.98
CA ILE A 118 7.70 4.35 3.19
C ILE A 118 7.34 5.25 4.38
N LEU A 119 8.06 6.37 4.56
CA LEU A 119 7.75 7.33 5.61
C LEU A 119 6.34 7.92 5.45
N LEU A 120 5.98 8.34 4.24
CA LEU A 120 4.66 8.90 3.96
C LEU A 120 3.56 7.85 4.10
N ASN A 121 3.76 6.65 3.59
CA ASN A 121 2.82 5.54 3.75
C ASN A 121 2.58 5.24 5.23
N SER A 122 3.65 5.11 6.02
CA SER A 122 3.57 4.89 7.47
C SER A 122 2.82 6.03 8.17
N TYR A 123 3.19 7.26 7.90
CA TYR A 123 2.59 8.45 8.52
C TYR A 123 1.10 8.57 8.19
N PHE A 124 0.73 8.48 6.92
CA PHE A 124 -0.67 8.60 6.51
C PHE A 124 -1.50 7.42 6.99
N THR A 125 -0.96 6.19 6.98
CA THR A 125 -1.66 5.01 7.50
C THR A 125 -2.02 5.20 8.98
N ASN A 126 -1.07 5.61 9.82
CA ASN A 126 -1.34 5.86 11.24
C ASN A 126 -2.30 7.05 11.43
N LYS A 127 -2.11 8.13 10.66
CA LYS A 127 -2.97 9.31 10.77
C LYS A 127 -4.43 9.03 10.40
N LEU A 128 -4.65 8.24 9.35
CA LEU A 128 -5.99 7.88 8.88
C LEU A 128 -6.65 6.78 9.72
N ALA A 129 -5.87 5.95 10.41
CA ALA A 129 -6.39 4.88 11.25
C ALA A 129 -7.37 5.38 12.34
N HIS A 130 -7.20 6.62 12.80
CA HIS A 130 -8.10 7.24 13.79
C HIS A 130 -9.51 7.55 13.25
N LEU A 131 -9.70 7.56 11.93
CA LEU A 131 -11.01 7.80 11.30
C LEU A 131 -11.92 6.57 11.35
N GLY A 132 -11.35 5.38 11.58
CA GLY A 132 -12.09 4.11 11.60
C GLY A 132 -12.48 3.60 10.22
N ALA A 133 -13.31 2.55 10.19
CA ALA A 133 -13.80 1.93 8.96
C ALA A 133 -14.82 2.81 8.25
N LEU A 134 -14.70 2.95 6.93
CA LEU A 134 -15.73 3.60 6.10
C LEU A 134 -16.89 2.66 5.77
N THR A 135 -16.69 1.35 5.86
CA THR A 135 -17.70 0.33 5.63
C THR A 135 -17.33 -0.94 6.40
N ASP A 136 -18.35 -1.63 6.89
CA ASP A 136 -18.22 -2.94 7.53
C ASP A 136 -18.52 -4.09 6.55
N ASP A 137 -18.92 -3.77 5.32
CA ASP A 137 -19.14 -4.76 4.28
C ASP A 137 -17.80 -5.22 3.70
N LEU A 138 -17.49 -6.51 3.92
CA LEU A 138 -16.21 -7.11 3.52
C LEU A 138 -15.95 -7.04 2.01
N LEU A 139 -17.01 -7.18 1.21
CA LEU A 139 -16.88 -7.15 -0.25
C LEU A 139 -16.54 -5.74 -0.73
N ILE A 140 -17.28 -4.74 -0.24
CA ILE A 140 -17.04 -3.33 -0.55
C ILE A 140 -15.65 -2.91 -0.06
N ALA A 141 -15.30 -3.27 1.18
CA ALA A 141 -13.99 -2.97 1.76
C ALA A 141 -12.85 -3.58 0.92
N THR A 142 -12.99 -4.84 0.50
CA THR A 142 -11.99 -5.52 -0.33
C THR A 142 -11.85 -4.85 -1.69
N MET A 143 -12.95 -4.60 -2.38
CA MET A 143 -12.91 -4.01 -3.73
C MET A 143 -12.37 -2.58 -3.70
N ALA A 144 -12.95 -1.71 -2.86
CA ALA A 144 -12.55 -0.31 -2.78
C ALA A 144 -11.12 -0.17 -2.25
N GLY A 145 -10.78 -0.90 -1.18
CA GLY A 145 -9.46 -0.90 -0.59
C GLY A 145 -8.39 -1.36 -1.58
N SER A 146 -8.63 -2.47 -2.30
CA SER A 146 -7.68 -3.00 -3.29
C SER A 146 -7.48 -2.05 -4.47
N VAL A 147 -8.54 -1.40 -4.95
CA VAL A 147 -8.42 -0.41 -6.03
C VAL A 147 -7.59 0.79 -5.58
N LEU A 148 -7.85 1.34 -4.39
CA LEU A 148 -7.09 2.46 -3.86
C LEU A 148 -5.61 2.10 -3.64
N VAL A 149 -5.34 0.95 -3.05
CA VAL A 149 -3.97 0.44 -2.87
C VAL A 149 -3.28 0.30 -4.23
N GLY A 150 -3.93 -0.34 -5.20
CA GLY A 150 -3.37 -0.52 -6.54
C GLY A 150 -3.07 0.80 -7.27
N VAL A 151 -3.97 1.77 -7.18
CA VAL A 151 -3.78 3.12 -7.76
C VAL A 151 -2.63 3.84 -7.06
N GLY A 152 -2.58 3.81 -5.72
CA GLY A 152 -1.51 4.40 -4.93
C GLY A 152 -0.13 3.86 -5.32
N VAL A 153 0.01 2.53 -5.34
CA VAL A 153 1.22 1.81 -5.78
C VAL A 153 1.62 2.18 -7.21
N ALA A 154 0.65 2.22 -8.13
CA ALA A 154 0.92 2.58 -9.52
C ALA A 154 1.47 4.01 -9.68
N ILE A 155 0.95 4.97 -8.90
CA ILE A 155 1.42 6.36 -8.88
C ILE A 155 2.84 6.43 -8.30
N GLU A 156 3.13 5.71 -7.21
CA GLU A 156 4.47 5.66 -6.62
C GLU A 156 5.50 5.07 -7.59
N PHE A 157 5.19 3.96 -8.27
CA PHE A 157 6.07 3.39 -9.29
C PHE A 157 6.32 4.35 -10.45
N LYS A 158 5.28 5.04 -10.92
CA LYS A 158 5.42 6.06 -11.96
C LYS A 158 6.32 7.22 -11.51
N SER A 159 6.33 7.52 -10.23
CA SER A 159 7.15 8.55 -9.58
C SER A 159 8.55 8.06 -9.20
N ARG A 160 8.99 6.91 -9.73
CA ARG A 160 10.30 6.28 -9.49
C ARG A 160 10.59 5.95 -8.03
N ALA A 161 9.55 5.73 -7.24
CA ALA A 161 9.61 5.17 -5.91
C ALA A 161 8.95 3.79 -5.89
N THR A 162 9.07 3.08 -4.80
CA THR A 162 8.31 1.86 -4.52
C THR A 162 7.67 2.00 -3.14
N THR A 163 6.63 1.22 -2.88
CA THR A 163 6.06 1.12 -1.54
C THR A 163 7.04 0.52 -0.53
N GLY A 164 8.21 0.10 -0.97
CA GLY A 164 9.14 -0.70 -0.16
C GLY A 164 8.71 -2.17 -0.12
N GLY A 165 8.94 -2.83 1.01
CA GLY A 165 8.43 -4.17 1.28
C GLY A 165 8.81 -5.21 0.23
N THR A 166 7.82 -6.04 -0.09
CA THR A 166 7.97 -7.13 -1.07
C THR A 166 8.34 -6.65 -2.46
N ASP A 167 8.04 -5.41 -2.83
CA ASP A 167 8.41 -4.83 -4.13
C ASP A 167 9.93 -4.87 -4.37
N ILE A 168 10.71 -4.55 -3.33
CA ILE A 168 12.18 -4.62 -3.39
C ILE A 168 12.63 -6.07 -3.53
N ILE A 169 12.01 -6.98 -2.76
CA ILE A 169 12.31 -8.42 -2.81
C ILE A 169 12.00 -8.98 -4.19
N VAL A 170 10.81 -8.66 -4.73
CA VAL A 170 10.38 -9.07 -6.08
C VAL A 170 11.35 -8.56 -7.14
N LYS A 171 11.78 -7.31 -7.04
CA LYS A 171 12.76 -6.73 -7.95
C LYS A 171 14.11 -7.43 -7.86
N VAL A 172 14.58 -7.76 -6.65
CA VAL A 172 15.82 -8.52 -6.42
C VAL A 172 15.72 -9.92 -7.02
N LEU A 173 14.59 -10.60 -6.84
CA LEU A 173 14.35 -11.94 -7.39
C LEU A 173 14.24 -11.91 -8.91
N HIS A 174 13.54 -10.93 -9.47
CA HIS A 174 13.41 -10.77 -10.92
C HIS A 174 14.77 -10.52 -11.59
N ASP A 175 15.65 -9.70 -10.98
CA ASP A 175 16.99 -9.48 -11.50
C ASP A 175 17.84 -10.76 -11.51
N LYS A 176 17.60 -11.67 -10.57
CA LYS A 176 18.28 -12.97 -10.51
C LYS A 176 17.65 -14.00 -11.45
N TYR A 177 16.31 -13.98 -11.59
CA TYR A 177 15.53 -14.93 -12.38
C TYR A 177 14.79 -14.23 -13.52
N LYS A 178 15.51 -13.64 -14.46
CA LYS A 178 14.96 -12.80 -15.56
C LYS A 178 13.92 -13.49 -16.45
N HIS A 179 13.90 -14.83 -16.46
CA HIS A 179 12.95 -15.63 -17.23
C HIS A 179 11.57 -15.72 -16.55
N ILE A 180 11.45 -15.36 -15.25
CA ILE A 180 10.18 -15.38 -14.53
C ILE A 180 9.54 -13.97 -14.61
N LYS A 181 8.29 -13.91 -15.07
CA LYS A 181 7.55 -12.64 -15.13
C LYS A 181 7.40 -12.06 -13.73
N THR A 182 7.62 -10.77 -13.56
CA THR A 182 7.52 -10.04 -12.29
C THR A 182 6.18 -10.31 -11.59
N GLY A 183 5.07 -10.34 -12.35
CA GLY A 183 3.74 -10.63 -11.79
C GLY A 183 3.62 -12.02 -11.15
N VAL A 184 4.34 -13.03 -11.65
CA VAL A 184 4.35 -14.37 -11.04
C VAL A 184 5.07 -14.35 -9.69
N ILE A 185 6.16 -13.59 -9.57
CA ILE A 185 6.91 -13.46 -8.33
C ILE A 185 6.05 -12.73 -7.27
N PHE A 186 5.34 -11.65 -7.66
CA PHE A 186 4.37 -10.98 -6.78
C PHE A 186 3.30 -11.95 -6.29
N LEU A 187 2.65 -12.65 -7.22
CA LEU A 187 1.60 -13.60 -6.90
C LEU A 187 2.06 -14.68 -5.90
N LEU A 188 3.23 -15.27 -6.11
CA LEU A 188 3.78 -16.28 -5.21
C LEU A 188 4.07 -15.69 -3.82
N THR A 189 4.64 -14.50 -3.76
CA THR A 189 4.93 -13.82 -2.49
C THR A 189 3.64 -13.51 -1.73
N ASP A 190 2.62 -13.01 -2.43
CA ASP A 190 1.34 -12.66 -1.82
C ASP A 190 0.57 -13.91 -1.36
N ILE A 191 0.59 -15.00 -2.12
CA ILE A 191 0.00 -16.29 -1.70
C ILE A 191 0.60 -16.76 -0.37
N VAL A 192 1.92 -16.68 -0.19
CA VAL A 192 2.59 -17.06 1.05
C VAL A 192 2.11 -16.19 2.22
N ILE A 193 2.02 -14.87 2.02
CA ILE A 193 1.60 -13.93 3.06
C ILE A 193 0.12 -14.13 3.40
N VAL A 194 -0.74 -14.28 2.40
CA VAL A 194 -2.19 -14.51 2.59
C VAL A 194 -2.44 -15.86 3.27
N ALA A 195 -1.72 -16.92 2.89
CA ALA A 195 -1.82 -18.20 3.57
C ALA A 195 -1.40 -18.09 5.05
N PHE A 196 -0.31 -17.36 5.35
CA PHE A 196 0.12 -17.10 6.71
C PHE A 196 -0.91 -16.28 7.50
N SER A 197 -1.55 -15.30 6.86
CA SER A 197 -2.61 -14.50 7.48
C SER A 197 -3.80 -15.35 7.93
N GLY A 198 -4.20 -16.32 7.09
CA GLY A 198 -5.28 -17.25 7.43
C GLY A 198 -5.03 -18.06 8.70
N PHE A 199 -3.78 -18.44 8.93
CA PHE A 199 -3.38 -19.10 10.19
C PHE A 199 -3.50 -18.16 11.39
N VAL A 200 -2.93 -16.97 11.29
CA VAL A 200 -2.88 -16.00 12.39
C VAL A 200 -4.28 -15.50 12.77
N PHE A 201 -5.11 -15.13 11.79
CA PHE A 201 -6.46 -14.64 12.09
C PHE A 201 -7.39 -15.74 12.62
N LYS A 202 -7.21 -16.98 12.21
CA LYS A 202 -7.97 -18.11 12.75
C LYS A 202 -7.66 -18.31 14.24
N ASP A 203 -6.39 -18.27 14.61
CA ASP A 203 -5.97 -18.43 16.00
C ASP A 203 -6.41 -17.25 16.89
N ILE A 204 -6.38 -16.02 16.36
CA ILE A 204 -6.85 -14.84 17.10
C ILE A 204 -8.35 -14.93 17.39
N ASN A 205 -9.16 -15.42 16.47
CA ASN A 205 -10.59 -15.60 16.68
C ASN A 205 -10.85 -16.65 17.77
N ILE A 206 -10.08 -17.75 17.82
CA ILE A 206 -10.15 -18.75 18.88
C ILE A 206 -9.78 -18.16 20.23
N ILE A 207 -8.73 -17.34 20.31
CA ILE A 207 -8.30 -16.66 21.53
C ILE A 207 -9.34 -15.66 22.03
N LYS A 208 -10.01 -14.93 21.14
CA LYS A 208 -11.10 -14.00 21.52
C LYS A 208 -12.31 -14.73 22.06
N ILE A 209 -12.68 -15.87 21.48
CA ILE A 209 -13.79 -16.72 21.96
C ILE A 209 -13.44 -17.29 23.33
N GLY A 210 -12.21 -17.74 23.57
CA GLY A 210 -11.75 -18.24 24.87
C GLY A 210 -11.76 -17.19 25.98
N ARG A 211 -11.53 -15.89 25.69
CA ARG A 211 -11.63 -14.82 26.67
C ARG A 211 -13.06 -14.37 26.98
N ALA A 212 -14.02 -14.65 26.12
CA ALA A 212 -15.41 -14.31 26.35
C ALA A 212 -16.13 -15.32 27.28
N HIS A 213 -15.47 -16.42 27.66
CA HIS A 213 -16.01 -17.46 28.54
C HIS A 213 -15.29 -17.55 29.89
N VAL A 214 -14.47 -16.58 30.26
CA VAL A 214 -13.89 -16.40 31.60
C VAL A 214 -14.32 -15.05 32.15
#